data_37561bac9414e5749a36c39fb411e09d
#
_entry.id   37561bac9414e5749a36c39fb411e09d
#
_cell.length_a   1.000
_cell.length_b   1.000
_cell.length_c   1.000
_cell.angle_alpha   90.00
_cell.angle_beta   90.00
_cell.angle_gamma   90.00
#
_symmetry.space_group_name_H-M   'P 1'
#
loop_
_entity.id
_entity.type
_entity.pdbx_description
1 polymer ?
#
loop_
_entity_poly.entity_id
_entity_poly.type
_entity_poly.pdbx_seq_one_letter_code
_entity_poly.pdbx_strand_id
1 'polypeptide(L)'
;ANCKTSISCSNGGIQDVNNCRKCLCPLGWAGDKCTQRPTGTKTIAATATMQTMRSNFDKSTKGIEYKTQYYLFQAPAGMKVQMTPKVLGTRWSNSCDPMGIEIKFLKDARPSGLQVCDWRVQQPTITSETNEMLVQAYTLGDQSVVEMQYKAVN
;
A
#
# COMPACT_ATOMS: atom_id res chain seq x y z
N ALA A 1 -11.51 16.57 -22.78
CA ALA A 1 -12.82 17.15 -22.47
C ALA A 1 -12.67 18.08 -21.27
N ASN A 2 -13.09 19.31 -21.38
CA ASN A 2 -13.09 20.25 -20.25
C ASN A 2 -14.36 20.04 -19.42
N CYS A 3 -14.19 19.70 -18.14
CA CYS A 3 -15.33 19.57 -17.25
C CYS A 3 -15.98 20.96 -17.03
N LYS A 4 -17.28 21.04 -17.29
CA LYS A 4 -18.06 22.29 -17.09
C LYS A 4 -18.21 22.67 -15.61
N THR A 5 -18.09 21.69 -14.72
CA THR A 5 -18.17 21.88 -13.26
C THR A 5 -16.92 21.27 -12.61
N SER A 6 -16.37 22.01 -11.65
CA SER A 6 -15.26 21.53 -10.83
C SER A 6 -15.80 20.74 -9.63
N ILE A 7 -15.17 19.64 -9.30
CA ILE A 7 -15.42 18.89 -8.07
C ILE A 7 -14.18 18.91 -7.18
N SER A 8 -14.39 18.89 -5.87
CA SER A 8 -13.29 18.79 -4.90
C SER A 8 -12.92 17.34 -4.68
N CYS A 9 -11.64 17.02 -4.88
CA CYS A 9 -11.05 15.70 -4.60
C CYS A 9 -10.24 15.75 -3.30
N SER A 10 -10.41 14.75 -2.47
CA SER A 10 -9.69 14.62 -1.20
C SER A 10 -8.35 13.90 -1.39
N ASN A 11 -7.51 13.94 -0.36
CA ASN A 11 -6.28 13.14 -0.26
C ASN A 11 -5.34 13.21 -1.48
N GLY A 12 -5.28 14.37 -2.14
CA GLY A 12 -4.42 14.57 -3.30
C GLY A 12 -4.96 14.02 -4.62
N GLY A 13 -6.23 13.61 -4.65
CA GLY A 13 -6.90 13.23 -5.90
C GLY A 13 -7.11 14.44 -6.83
N ILE A 14 -7.25 14.17 -8.12
CA ILE A 14 -7.54 15.16 -9.16
C ILE A 14 -8.82 14.79 -9.90
N GLN A 15 -9.57 15.78 -10.36
CA GLN A 15 -10.77 15.51 -11.15
C GLN A 15 -10.43 14.76 -12.44
N ASP A 16 -11.16 13.68 -12.71
CA ASP A 16 -11.00 12.92 -13.96
C ASP A 16 -11.63 13.71 -15.12
N VAL A 17 -10.81 14.13 -16.07
CA VAL A 17 -11.26 14.86 -17.26
C VAL A 17 -12.14 14.04 -18.20
N ASN A 18 -12.08 12.71 -18.10
CA ASN A 18 -12.91 11.77 -18.86
C ASN A 18 -14.22 11.43 -18.14
N ASN A 19 -14.26 11.64 -16.83
CA ASN A 19 -15.46 11.48 -16.01
C ASN A 19 -15.56 12.57 -14.96
N CYS A 20 -16.13 13.69 -15.32
CA CYS A 20 -16.18 14.90 -14.50
C CYS A 20 -16.88 14.78 -13.13
N ARG A 21 -17.50 13.64 -12.85
CA ARG A 21 -18.13 13.33 -11.55
C ARG A 21 -17.23 12.56 -10.60
N LYS A 22 -16.05 12.16 -11.07
CA LYS A 22 -15.10 11.33 -10.31
C LYS A 22 -13.73 11.96 -10.20
N CYS A 23 -13.00 11.51 -9.20
CA CYS A 23 -11.61 11.82 -8.99
C CYS A 23 -10.73 10.63 -9.35
N LEU A 24 -9.55 10.91 -9.89
CA LEU A 24 -8.43 9.98 -9.97
C LEU A 24 -7.71 10.02 -8.63
N CYS A 25 -7.71 8.90 -7.93
CA CYS A 25 -7.20 8.83 -6.57
C CYS A 25 -5.76 8.31 -6.52
N PRO A 26 -4.93 8.83 -5.62
CA PRO A 26 -3.64 8.23 -5.33
C PRO A 26 -3.79 6.82 -4.75
N LEU A 27 -2.73 6.01 -4.85
CA LEU A 27 -2.71 4.67 -4.27
C LEU A 27 -3.10 4.70 -2.78
N GLY A 28 -4.02 3.82 -2.42
CA GLY A 28 -4.53 3.71 -1.05
C GLY A 28 -5.79 4.53 -0.78
N TRP A 29 -6.28 5.26 -1.77
CA TRP A 29 -7.54 5.97 -1.71
C TRP A 29 -8.47 5.55 -2.85
N ALA A 30 -9.76 5.60 -2.60
CA ALA A 30 -10.82 5.17 -3.51
C ALA A 30 -12.12 5.98 -3.30
N GLY A 31 -13.15 5.59 -4.03
CA GLY A 31 -14.42 6.30 -4.09
C GLY A 31 -14.39 7.49 -5.04
N ASP A 32 -15.56 8.07 -5.32
CA ASP A 32 -15.69 9.12 -6.32
C ASP A 32 -14.90 10.40 -5.97
N LYS A 33 -14.62 10.64 -4.70
CA LYS A 33 -13.89 11.81 -4.19
C LYS A 33 -12.61 11.47 -3.43
N CYS A 34 -12.11 10.24 -3.53
CA CYS A 34 -10.92 9.76 -2.82
C CYS A 34 -11.02 9.85 -1.28
N THR A 35 -12.20 9.58 -0.74
CA THR A 35 -12.46 9.64 0.71
C THR A 35 -12.54 8.28 1.37
N GLN A 36 -12.45 7.20 0.60
CA GLN A 36 -12.59 5.82 1.06
C GLN A 36 -11.29 5.05 0.87
N ARG A 37 -11.11 4.00 1.67
CA ARG A 37 -10.04 3.04 1.41
C ARG A 37 -10.47 2.06 0.31
N PRO A 38 -9.54 1.46 -0.45
CA PRO A 38 -9.87 0.46 -1.46
C PRO A 38 -10.66 -0.71 -0.85
N THR A 39 -11.58 -1.28 -1.64
CA THR A 39 -12.36 -2.44 -1.23
C THR A 39 -11.43 -3.60 -0.83
N GLY A 40 -11.75 -4.28 0.29
CA GLY A 40 -10.95 -5.38 0.80
C GLY A 40 -9.71 -4.95 1.61
N THR A 41 -9.54 -3.67 1.91
CA THR A 41 -8.46 -3.21 2.80
C THR A 41 -8.62 -3.84 4.19
N LYS A 42 -7.57 -4.52 4.65
CA LYS A 42 -7.51 -5.09 6.01
C LYS A 42 -6.85 -4.09 6.95
N THR A 43 -7.57 -3.69 7.99
CA THR A 43 -7.04 -2.80 9.04
C THR A 43 -6.34 -3.62 10.11
N ILE A 44 -5.12 -3.22 10.47
CA ILE A 44 -4.25 -3.91 11.42
C ILE A 44 -3.81 -2.92 12.49
N ALA A 45 -4.12 -3.22 13.74
CA ALA A 45 -3.70 -2.40 14.86
C ALA A 45 -2.21 -2.63 15.17
N ALA A 46 -1.46 -1.55 15.24
CA ALA A 46 -0.07 -1.55 15.74
C ALA A 46 -0.06 -1.16 17.21
N THR A 47 0.61 -1.96 18.03
CA THR A 47 0.83 -1.69 19.46
C THR A 47 2.30 -1.39 19.74
N ALA A 48 2.64 -1.00 20.95
CA ALA A 48 4.03 -0.76 21.33
C ALA A 48 4.90 -2.03 21.27
N THR A 49 4.27 -3.21 21.32
CA THR A 49 4.97 -4.49 21.18
C THR A 49 5.22 -4.80 19.70
N MET A 50 6.41 -5.29 19.37
CA MET A 50 6.72 -5.75 18.01
C MET A 50 5.81 -6.90 17.61
N GLN A 51 5.18 -6.76 16.46
CA GLN A 51 4.27 -7.73 15.86
C GLN A 51 4.80 -8.13 14.48
N THR A 52 4.43 -9.31 14.03
CA THR A 52 4.82 -9.81 12.71
C THR A 52 3.59 -10.31 11.99
N MET A 53 3.44 -9.93 10.73
CA MET A 53 2.47 -10.52 9.82
C MET A 53 3.09 -10.85 8.47
N ARG A 54 2.46 -11.73 7.73
CA ARG A 54 2.86 -12.08 6.37
C ARG A 54 1.73 -11.86 5.39
N SER A 55 2.07 -11.27 4.25
CA SER A 55 1.22 -11.26 3.07
C SER A 55 1.65 -12.38 2.16
N ASN A 56 0.73 -13.29 1.83
CA ASN A 56 1.00 -14.46 1.01
C ASN A 56 0.10 -14.44 -0.23
N PHE A 57 0.71 -14.61 -1.39
CA PHE A 57 0.02 -14.97 -2.62
C PHE A 57 0.55 -16.30 -3.11
N ASP A 58 -0.36 -17.24 -3.36
CA ASP A 58 -0.01 -18.49 -4.00
C ASP A 58 0.18 -18.30 -5.50
N LYS A 59 1.02 -19.14 -6.10
CA LYS A 59 1.21 -19.16 -7.55
C LYS A 59 -0.13 -19.41 -8.23
N SER A 60 -0.45 -18.58 -9.23
CA SER A 60 -1.66 -18.76 -10.02
C SER A 60 -1.56 -20.01 -10.88
N THR A 61 -2.62 -20.84 -10.88
CA THR A 61 -2.79 -21.96 -11.79
C THR A 61 -3.37 -21.54 -13.15
N LYS A 62 -3.81 -20.29 -13.26
CA LYS A 62 -4.45 -19.72 -14.45
C LYS A 62 -3.51 -18.87 -15.33
N GLY A 63 -2.20 -18.89 -15.03
CA GLY A 63 -1.21 -18.06 -15.70
C GLY A 63 -1.06 -16.67 -15.10
N ILE A 64 -0.91 -15.64 -15.95
CA ILE A 64 -0.75 -14.25 -15.49
C ILE A 64 -2.08 -13.76 -14.92
N GLU A 65 -2.11 -13.51 -13.61
CA GLU A 65 -3.27 -12.99 -12.91
C GLU A 65 -2.81 -11.92 -11.92
N TYR A 66 -3.24 -10.68 -12.14
CA TYR A 66 -2.92 -9.58 -11.22
C TYR A 66 -3.78 -9.68 -9.96
N LYS A 67 -3.11 -9.83 -8.82
CA LYS A 67 -3.74 -9.85 -7.50
C LYS A 67 -3.16 -8.77 -6.62
N THR A 68 -4.01 -8.13 -5.83
CA THR A 68 -3.62 -7.12 -4.87
C THR A 68 -4.30 -7.36 -3.53
N GLN A 69 -3.63 -6.96 -2.45
CA GLN A 69 -4.19 -6.88 -1.11
C GLN A 69 -3.70 -5.60 -0.44
N TYR A 70 -4.64 -4.85 0.13
CA TYR A 70 -4.33 -3.65 0.90
C TYR A 70 -4.36 -3.93 2.40
N TYR A 71 -3.37 -3.41 3.10
CA TYR A 71 -3.27 -3.44 4.56
C TYR A 71 -3.11 -2.01 5.07
N LEU A 72 -3.98 -1.61 5.99
CA LEU A 72 -3.89 -0.33 6.68
C LEU A 72 -3.44 -0.58 8.12
N PHE A 73 -2.18 -0.29 8.39
CA PHE A 73 -1.63 -0.34 9.74
C PHE A 73 -1.98 0.93 10.48
N GLN A 74 -2.56 0.81 11.66
CA GLN A 74 -2.97 1.95 12.48
C GLN A 74 -2.34 1.85 13.88
N ALA A 75 -1.58 2.88 14.24
CA ALA A 75 -1.14 3.12 15.61
C ALA A 75 -2.17 3.95 16.37
N PRO A 76 -2.14 3.98 17.71
CA PRO A 76 -2.94 4.90 18.51
C PRO A 76 -2.72 6.35 18.09
N ALA A 77 -3.71 7.21 18.34
CA ALA A 77 -3.61 8.64 18.02
C ALA A 77 -2.38 9.27 18.68
N GLY A 78 -1.62 10.06 17.92
CA GLY A 78 -0.38 10.70 18.38
C GLY A 78 0.86 9.82 18.26
N MET A 79 0.71 8.53 17.98
CA MET A 79 1.82 7.62 17.71
C MET A 79 1.97 7.42 16.18
N LYS A 80 3.05 6.74 15.79
CA LYS A 80 3.39 6.42 14.41
C LYS A 80 3.55 4.92 14.25
N VAL A 81 3.41 4.43 13.02
CA VAL A 81 3.71 3.04 12.66
C VAL A 81 5.16 2.95 12.23
N GLN A 82 5.93 2.07 12.85
CA GLN A 82 7.27 1.68 12.42
C GLN A 82 7.24 0.28 11.84
N MET A 83 7.85 0.07 10.67
CA MET A 83 7.81 -1.19 9.95
C MET A 83 9.16 -1.53 9.33
N THR A 84 9.54 -2.80 9.41
CA THR A 84 10.66 -3.38 8.66
C THR A 84 10.12 -4.49 7.78
N PRO A 85 10.04 -4.31 6.46
CA PRO A 85 9.58 -5.33 5.53
C PRO A 85 10.71 -6.29 5.18
N LYS A 86 10.36 -7.55 4.87
CA LYS A 86 11.28 -8.58 4.38
C LYS A 86 10.60 -9.45 3.33
N VAL A 87 11.15 -9.48 2.14
CA VAL A 87 10.69 -10.39 1.09
C VAL A 87 11.22 -11.79 1.37
N LEU A 88 10.32 -12.77 1.44
CA LEU A 88 10.65 -14.17 1.68
C LEU A 88 10.42 -15.05 0.45
N GLY A 89 10.03 -14.44 -0.68
CA GLY A 89 9.64 -15.15 -1.89
C GLY A 89 10.81 -15.77 -2.66
N THR A 90 10.46 -16.68 -3.55
CA THR A 90 11.41 -17.51 -4.30
C THR A 90 11.88 -16.90 -5.62
N ARG A 91 11.19 -15.90 -6.13
CA ARG A 91 11.60 -15.15 -7.32
C ARG A 91 11.97 -13.74 -6.94
N TRP A 92 13.08 -13.27 -7.49
CA TRP A 92 13.46 -11.87 -7.41
C TRP A 92 13.17 -11.19 -8.75
N SER A 93 12.87 -9.93 -8.69
CA SER A 93 12.75 -9.08 -9.86
C SER A 93 13.56 -7.82 -9.64
N ASN A 94 14.35 -7.43 -10.63
CA ASN A 94 15.09 -6.17 -10.58
C ASN A 94 14.17 -4.95 -10.72
N SER A 95 12.95 -5.16 -11.20
CA SER A 95 12.01 -4.09 -11.55
C SER A 95 10.76 -4.03 -10.66
N CYS A 96 10.60 -4.94 -9.70
CA CYS A 96 9.36 -5.08 -8.92
C CYS A 96 8.09 -5.30 -9.75
N ASP A 97 8.21 -5.72 -11.01
CA ASP A 97 7.05 -5.89 -11.90
C ASP A 97 6.17 -7.08 -11.56
N PRO A 98 6.73 -8.31 -11.31
CA PRO A 98 5.86 -9.46 -11.11
C PRO A 98 5.28 -9.56 -9.71
N MET A 99 5.93 -8.99 -8.69
CA MET A 99 5.47 -9.06 -7.30
C MET A 99 6.20 -8.08 -6.40
N GLY A 100 5.60 -7.76 -5.28
CA GLY A 100 6.21 -6.93 -4.24
C GLY A 100 5.19 -6.29 -3.32
N ILE A 101 5.65 -5.30 -2.60
CA ILE A 101 4.80 -4.40 -1.84
C ILE A 101 5.18 -2.95 -2.14
N GLU A 102 4.20 -2.07 -2.05
CA GLU A 102 4.39 -0.63 -2.02
C GLU A 102 3.91 -0.08 -0.69
N ILE A 103 4.78 0.66 0.01
CA ILE A 103 4.53 1.19 1.34
C ILE A 103 4.31 2.70 1.26
N LYS A 104 3.12 3.14 1.62
CA LYS A 104 2.73 4.56 1.69
C LYS A 104 2.84 5.01 3.15
N PHE A 105 3.90 5.75 3.47
CA PHE A 105 4.22 6.19 4.82
C PHE A 105 4.20 7.71 5.01
N LEU A 106 4.08 8.48 3.92
CA LEU A 106 3.95 9.93 3.95
C LEU A 106 2.49 10.35 4.20
N LYS A 107 2.31 11.51 4.82
CA LYS A 107 1.01 12.15 4.97
C LYS A 107 0.43 12.55 3.61
N ASP A 108 1.28 13.08 2.73
CA ASP A 108 0.90 13.36 1.35
C ASP A 108 0.76 12.04 0.57
N ALA A 109 -0.43 11.75 0.09
CA ALA A 109 -0.69 10.51 -0.64
C ALA A 109 -0.25 10.55 -2.11
N ARG A 110 0.12 11.71 -2.65
CA ARG A 110 0.47 11.87 -4.08
C ARG A 110 1.77 11.17 -4.49
N PRO A 111 2.89 11.29 -3.75
CA PRO A 111 4.11 10.58 -4.13
C PRO A 111 3.94 9.06 -4.13
N SER A 112 4.67 8.39 -5.01
CA SER A 112 4.79 6.92 -4.95
C SER A 112 5.37 6.49 -3.61
N GLY A 113 4.96 5.32 -3.13
CA GLY A 113 5.50 4.73 -1.91
C GLY A 113 6.87 4.08 -2.13
N LEU A 114 7.42 3.53 -1.06
CA LEU A 114 8.60 2.69 -1.13
C LEU A 114 8.21 1.32 -1.70
N GLN A 115 8.85 0.92 -2.80
CA GLN A 115 8.67 -0.41 -3.38
C GLN A 115 9.70 -1.38 -2.84
N VAL A 116 9.24 -2.55 -2.41
CA VAL A 116 10.06 -3.62 -1.84
C VAL A 116 9.72 -4.93 -2.55
N CYS A 117 10.70 -5.51 -3.26
CA CYS A 117 10.49 -6.73 -4.05
C CYS A 117 11.71 -7.64 -4.12
N ASP A 118 12.85 -7.25 -3.56
CA ASP A 118 14.09 -8.03 -3.65
C ASP A 118 14.46 -8.61 -2.27
N TRP A 119 14.48 -9.94 -2.17
CA TRP A 119 14.85 -10.68 -0.96
C TRP A 119 16.33 -10.57 -0.60
N ARG A 120 17.18 -10.22 -1.57
CA ARG A 120 18.63 -10.07 -1.39
C ARG A 120 19.02 -8.76 -0.70
N VAL A 121 18.12 -7.78 -0.73
CA VAL A 121 18.36 -6.46 -0.16
C VAL A 121 17.71 -6.36 1.20
N GLN A 122 18.51 -6.06 2.22
CA GLN A 122 17.98 -5.72 3.53
C GLN A 122 17.24 -4.40 3.45
N GLN A 123 15.96 -4.45 3.79
CA GLN A 123 15.12 -3.26 3.73
C GLN A 123 15.30 -2.39 4.97
N PRO A 124 15.22 -1.06 4.82
CA PRO A 124 15.28 -0.16 5.95
C PRO A 124 14.03 -0.27 6.83
N THR A 125 14.18 0.12 8.07
CA THR A 125 13.03 0.39 8.96
C THR A 125 12.42 1.73 8.58
N ILE A 126 11.11 1.75 8.34
CA ILE A 126 10.35 2.92 7.90
C ILE A 126 9.42 3.34 9.03
N THR A 127 9.28 4.65 9.25
CA THR A 127 8.33 5.21 10.19
C THR A 127 7.35 6.12 9.45
N SER A 128 6.06 5.96 9.69
CA SER A 128 5.02 6.78 9.08
C SER A 128 5.04 8.22 9.60
N GLU A 129 4.62 9.18 8.79
CA GLU A 129 4.46 10.56 9.22
C GLU A 129 3.24 10.76 10.13
N THR A 130 2.20 9.93 9.92
CA THR A 130 0.97 9.95 10.72
C THR A 130 0.83 8.63 11.51
N ASN A 131 -0.30 8.45 12.18
CA ASN A 131 -0.59 7.19 12.86
C ASN A 131 -1.04 6.05 11.92
N GLU A 132 -0.98 6.26 10.61
CA GLU A 132 -1.35 5.28 9.60
C GLU A 132 -0.21 5.01 8.61
N MET A 133 -0.13 3.76 8.16
CA MET A 133 0.74 3.32 7.08
C MET A 133 -0.02 2.34 6.21
N LEU A 134 -0.16 2.66 4.91
CA LEU A 134 -0.82 1.76 3.97
C LEU A 134 0.22 0.94 3.22
N VAL A 135 -0.05 -0.36 3.09
CA VAL A 135 0.75 -1.28 2.28
C VAL A 135 -0.14 -1.92 1.22
N GLN A 136 0.27 -1.83 -0.04
CA GLN A 136 -0.29 -2.63 -1.13
C GLN A 136 0.66 -3.78 -1.43
N ALA A 137 0.19 -5.00 -1.23
CA ALA A 137 0.87 -6.19 -1.73
C ALA A 137 0.27 -6.57 -3.10
N TYR A 138 1.11 -7.02 -4.03
CA TYR A 138 0.68 -7.37 -5.38
C TYR A 138 1.50 -8.51 -5.99
N THR A 139 0.90 -9.21 -6.94
CA THR A 139 1.57 -10.21 -7.78
C THR A 139 0.90 -10.31 -9.16
N LEU A 140 1.68 -10.69 -10.17
CA LEU A 140 1.20 -11.03 -11.52
C LEU A 140 1.09 -12.55 -11.73
N GLY A 141 0.65 -13.28 -10.71
CA GLY A 141 0.46 -14.73 -10.76
C GLY A 141 1.62 -15.55 -10.19
N ASP A 142 2.71 -14.95 -9.80
CA ASP A 142 3.79 -15.63 -9.08
C ASP A 142 3.48 -15.74 -7.58
N GLN A 143 4.09 -16.74 -6.92
CA GLN A 143 4.05 -16.81 -5.47
C GLN A 143 4.81 -15.62 -4.88
N SER A 144 4.18 -14.94 -3.95
CA SER A 144 4.80 -13.81 -3.24
C SER A 144 4.57 -13.94 -1.74
N VAL A 145 5.65 -13.86 -0.98
CA VAL A 145 5.60 -13.87 0.49
C VAL A 145 6.40 -12.69 1.00
N VAL A 146 5.73 -11.79 1.71
CA VAL A 146 6.37 -10.65 2.36
C VAL A 146 6.03 -10.65 3.84
N GLU A 147 7.06 -10.67 4.67
CA GLU A 147 6.93 -10.52 6.11
C GLU A 147 7.08 -9.04 6.49
N MET A 148 6.22 -8.57 7.35
CA MET A 148 6.23 -7.22 7.88
C MET A 148 6.33 -7.28 9.41
N GLN A 149 7.44 -6.79 9.96
CA GLN A 149 7.59 -6.57 11.39
C GLN A 149 7.21 -5.12 11.68
N TYR A 150 6.30 -4.90 12.60
CA TYR A 150 5.75 -3.57 12.85
C TYR A 150 5.42 -3.35 14.34
N LYS A 151 5.42 -2.10 14.74
CA LYS A 151 4.99 -1.64 16.06
C LYS A 151 4.56 -0.18 16.03
N ALA A 152 3.86 0.26 17.07
CA ALA A 152 3.63 1.68 17.30
C ALA A 152 4.83 2.30 18.03
N VAL A 153 5.21 3.52 17.63
CA VAL A 153 6.28 4.33 18.23
C VAL A 153 5.80 5.76 18.45
N ASN A 154 6.45 6.48 19.36
CA ASN A 154 6.17 7.91 19.60
C ASN A 154 6.80 8.80 18.52
#